data_b9f66f32e3057024db2cd706a2483eb3
#
_entry.id   b9f66f32e3057024db2cd706a2483eb3
#
_cell.length_a   1.000
_cell.length_b   1.000
_cell.length_c   1.000
_cell.angle_alpha   90.00
_cell.angle_beta   90.00
_cell.angle_gamma   90.00
#
_symmetry.space_group_name_H-M   'P 1'
#
loop_
_entity.id
_entity.type
_entity.pdbx_description
1 polymer ?
#
loop_
_entity_poly.entity_id
_entity_poly.type
_entity_poly.pdbx_seq_one_letter_code
_entity_poly.pdbx_strand_id
1 'polypeptide(L)'
;MDTFEFMHYINEFDLSPHLSASDEVRSMIRRIPLKKYLLTNADRFHAQRVLRRLNLADCFDGMIDSIDIFPDIKPSRKAYEFALRITNETDPTKCIFVDDKNENITTAHELGFFAVQVGLGEVSPVADAVIAEITDLPKLGLYQEKPDTE
;
A
#
# COMPACT_ATOMS: atom_id res chain seq x y z
N MET A 1 -9.49 19.96 -6.24
CA MET A 1 -9.19 18.75 -5.44
C MET A 1 -8.28 17.87 -6.26
N ASP A 2 -7.12 17.57 -5.72
CA ASP A 2 -6.18 16.70 -6.42
C ASP A 2 -6.74 15.29 -6.48
N THR A 3 -6.78 14.73 -7.68
CA THR A 3 -7.25 13.37 -7.87
C THR A 3 -6.06 12.44 -7.77
N PHE A 4 -6.14 11.48 -6.86
CA PHE A 4 -5.13 10.44 -6.78
C PHE A 4 -5.24 9.53 -8.01
N GLU A 5 -4.11 9.24 -8.63
CA GLU A 5 -4.03 8.36 -9.80
C GLU A 5 -3.61 6.96 -9.44
N PHE A 6 -2.89 6.82 -8.34
CA PHE A 6 -2.32 5.55 -7.93
C PHE A 6 -2.47 5.33 -6.44
N MET A 7 -2.82 4.11 -6.09
CA MET A 7 -2.62 3.61 -4.73
C MET A 7 -1.38 2.75 -4.75
N HIS A 8 -0.30 3.26 -4.20
CA HIS A 8 0.96 2.56 -4.16
C HIS A 8 1.20 1.98 -2.77
N TYR A 9 1.86 0.83 -2.75
CA TYR A 9 2.68 0.42 -1.63
C TYR A 9 1.90 -0.06 -0.41
N ILE A 10 0.86 -0.85 -0.64
CA ILE A 10 0.19 -1.56 0.44
C ILE A 10 1.12 -2.69 0.89
N ASN A 11 1.42 -2.73 2.17
CA ASN A 11 2.16 -3.84 2.76
C ASN A 11 1.23 -5.04 2.89
N GLU A 12 1.69 -6.23 2.53
CA GLU A 12 0.89 -7.45 2.62
C GLU A 12 0.42 -7.76 4.05
N PHE A 13 1.15 -7.30 5.07
CA PHE A 13 0.75 -7.50 6.46
C PHE A 13 -0.47 -6.65 6.85
N ASP A 14 -0.72 -5.55 6.15
CA ASP A 14 -1.91 -4.71 6.39
C ASP A 14 -3.19 -5.36 5.86
N LEU A 15 -3.05 -6.36 5.00
CA LEU A 15 -4.17 -6.97 4.28
C LEU A 15 -4.89 -8.03 5.10
N SER A 16 -4.19 -8.66 6.03
CA SER A 16 -4.81 -9.62 6.95
C SER A 16 -3.92 -9.84 8.18
N PRO A 17 -4.31 -9.33 9.35
CA PRO A 17 -3.54 -9.55 10.58
C PRO A 17 -3.46 -11.01 10.99
N HIS A 18 -4.33 -11.87 10.46
CA HIS A 18 -4.38 -13.29 10.81
C HIS A 18 -3.94 -14.21 9.68
N LEU A 19 -3.42 -13.66 8.57
CA LEU A 19 -2.98 -14.41 7.39
C LEU A 19 -4.04 -15.39 6.85
N SER A 20 -5.31 -15.02 6.96
CA SER A 20 -6.41 -15.79 6.41
C SER A 20 -7.15 -15.00 5.34
N ALA A 21 -7.64 -15.71 4.32
CA ALA A 21 -8.39 -15.10 3.23
C ALA A 21 -9.65 -14.39 3.75
N SER A 22 -9.95 -13.24 3.17
CA SER A 22 -11.12 -12.43 3.50
C SER A 22 -11.75 -11.92 2.21
N ASP A 23 -12.99 -12.29 1.97
CA ASP A 23 -13.74 -11.80 0.81
C ASP A 23 -13.97 -10.29 0.90
N GLU A 24 -14.12 -9.77 2.11
CA GLU A 24 -14.28 -8.34 2.34
C GLU A 24 -13.04 -7.56 1.91
N VAL A 25 -11.85 -8.02 2.29
CA VAL A 25 -10.59 -7.39 1.89
C VAL A 25 -10.41 -7.49 0.38
N ARG A 26 -10.65 -8.67 -0.20
CA ARG A 26 -10.53 -8.87 -1.64
C ARG A 26 -11.46 -7.94 -2.41
N SER A 27 -12.73 -7.89 -2.04
CA SER A 27 -13.69 -7.01 -2.69
C SER A 27 -13.31 -5.54 -2.54
N MET A 28 -12.88 -5.13 -1.36
CA MET A 28 -12.45 -3.76 -1.11
C MET A 28 -11.30 -3.36 -2.04
N ILE A 29 -10.29 -4.21 -2.19
CA ILE A 29 -9.14 -3.91 -3.06
C ILE A 29 -9.57 -3.86 -4.53
N ARG A 30 -10.40 -4.80 -4.98
CA ARG A 30 -10.88 -4.85 -6.36
C ARG A 30 -11.73 -3.63 -6.73
N ARG A 31 -12.36 -3.00 -5.76
CA ARG A 31 -13.18 -1.80 -5.98
C ARG A 31 -12.39 -0.50 -6.01
N ILE A 32 -11.09 -0.55 -5.74
CA ILE A 32 -10.22 0.62 -5.87
C ILE A 32 -9.91 0.84 -7.35
N PRO A 33 -10.27 1.99 -7.94
CA PRO A 33 -10.08 2.22 -9.39
C PRO A 33 -8.66 2.67 -9.74
N LEU A 34 -7.79 2.82 -8.76
CA LEU A 34 -6.42 3.29 -8.94
C LEU A 34 -5.50 2.11 -9.26
N LYS A 35 -4.36 2.38 -9.90
CA LYS A 35 -3.29 1.39 -10.03
C LYS A 35 -2.77 1.04 -8.64
N LYS A 36 -2.53 -0.25 -8.40
CA LYS A 36 -2.19 -0.78 -7.07
C LYS A 36 -0.92 -1.59 -7.14
N TYR A 37 0.06 -1.19 -6.36
CA TYR A 37 1.34 -1.87 -6.27
C TYR A 37 1.65 -2.24 -4.83
N LEU A 38 2.36 -3.34 -4.64
CA LEU A 38 2.93 -3.70 -3.35
C LEU A 38 4.38 -3.24 -3.30
N LEU A 39 4.75 -2.56 -2.22
CA LEU A 39 6.14 -2.29 -1.88
C LEU A 39 6.43 -3.02 -0.57
N THR A 40 7.20 -4.10 -0.64
CA THR A 40 7.44 -4.97 0.51
C THR A 40 8.92 -5.09 0.82
N ASN A 41 9.26 -5.15 2.11
CA ASN A 41 10.61 -5.48 2.57
C ASN A 41 10.88 -6.99 2.56
N ALA A 42 9.87 -7.80 2.23
CA ALA A 42 10.02 -9.23 2.05
C ALA A 42 10.54 -9.57 0.65
N ASP A 43 11.09 -10.77 0.49
CA ASP A 43 11.42 -11.26 -0.84
C ASP A 43 10.16 -11.67 -1.62
N ARG A 44 10.31 -11.78 -2.94
CA ARG A 44 9.18 -12.04 -3.83
C ARG A 44 8.49 -13.37 -3.54
N PHE A 45 9.25 -14.40 -3.24
CA PHE A 45 8.67 -15.73 -2.99
C PHE A 45 7.81 -15.72 -1.73
N HIS A 46 8.30 -15.08 -0.67
CA HIS A 46 7.53 -14.95 0.56
C HIS A 46 6.26 -14.12 0.34
N ALA A 47 6.40 -12.96 -0.29
CA ALA A 47 5.27 -12.07 -0.56
C ALA A 47 4.22 -12.75 -1.44
N GLN A 48 4.63 -13.43 -2.51
CA GLN A 48 3.71 -14.16 -3.39
C GLN A 48 2.97 -15.27 -2.65
N ARG A 49 3.67 -15.96 -1.76
CA ARG A 49 3.06 -17.02 -0.96
C ARG A 49 1.99 -16.48 -0.02
N VAL A 50 2.28 -15.35 0.62
CA VAL A 50 1.30 -14.67 1.48
C VAL A 50 0.09 -14.24 0.66
N LEU A 51 0.30 -13.60 -0.49
CA LEU A 51 -0.80 -13.14 -1.34
C LEU A 51 -1.68 -14.29 -1.83
N ARG A 52 -1.09 -15.42 -2.20
CA ARG A 52 -1.87 -16.59 -2.60
C ARG A 52 -2.72 -17.12 -1.44
N ARG A 53 -2.14 -17.17 -0.26
CA ARG A 53 -2.85 -17.60 0.95
C ARG A 53 -4.02 -16.69 1.29
N LEU A 54 -3.87 -15.40 1.03
CA LEU A 54 -4.91 -14.39 1.25
C LEU A 54 -5.90 -14.28 0.09
N ASN A 55 -5.68 -15.00 -1.01
CA ASN A 55 -6.46 -14.89 -2.23
C ASN A 55 -6.42 -13.47 -2.83
N LEU A 56 -5.25 -12.83 -2.83
CA LEU A 56 -5.06 -11.47 -3.29
C LEU A 56 -4.01 -11.32 -4.40
N ALA A 57 -3.46 -12.45 -4.88
CA ALA A 57 -2.36 -12.42 -5.85
C ALA A 57 -2.73 -11.73 -7.17
N ASP A 58 -3.98 -11.76 -7.57
CA ASP A 58 -4.48 -11.16 -8.79
C ASP A 58 -5.05 -9.74 -8.61
N CYS A 59 -4.95 -9.18 -7.41
CA CYS A 59 -5.55 -7.87 -7.10
C CYS A 59 -4.63 -6.68 -7.35
N PHE A 60 -3.36 -6.91 -7.64
CA PHE A 60 -2.36 -5.84 -7.78
C PHE A 60 -1.77 -5.80 -9.17
N ASP A 61 -1.42 -4.60 -9.61
CA ASP A 61 -0.80 -4.36 -10.92
C ASP A 61 0.68 -4.75 -10.92
N GLY A 62 1.32 -4.78 -9.77
CA GLY A 62 2.71 -5.20 -9.65
C GLY A 62 3.21 -5.26 -8.22
N MET A 63 4.44 -5.75 -8.08
CA MET A 63 5.11 -5.89 -6.80
C MET A 63 6.55 -5.40 -6.91
N ILE A 64 6.98 -4.66 -5.90
CA ILE A 64 8.37 -4.24 -5.73
C ILE A 64 8.85 -4.86 -4.42
N ASP A 65 9.78 -5.78 -4.50
CA ASP A 65 10.25 -6.55 -3.35
C ASP A 65 11.62 -6.08 -2.84
N SER A 66 12.09 -6.74 -1.79
CA SER A 66 13.37 -6.37 -1.16
C SER A 66 14.57 -6.53 -2.10
N ILE A 67 14.50 -7.41 -3.07
CA ILE A 67 15.57 -7.62 -4.03
C ILE A 67 15.60 -6.50 -5.05
N ASP A 68 14.43 -6.04 -5.49
CA ASP A 68 14.32 -4.90 -6.42
C ASP A 68 14.94 -3.63 -5.84
N ILE A 69 14.74 -3.40 -4.54
CA ILE A 69 15.19 -2.19 -3.85
C ILE A 69 16.52 -2.34 -3.11
N PHE A 70 17.10 -3.55 -3.09
CA PHE A 70 18.36 -3.81 -2.40
C PHE A 70 19.46 -2.81 -2.81
N PRO A 71 20.26 -2.28 -1.86
CA PRO A 71 20.25 -2.57 -0.42
C PRO A 71 19.30 -1.68 0.40
N ASP A 72 18.46 -0.89 -0.23
CA ASP A 72 17.65 0.14 0.42
C ASP A 72 16.19 -0.31 0.60
N ILE A 73 15.88 -0.81 1.79
CA ILE A 73 14.49 -1.17 2.14
C ILE A 73 13.79 -0.01 2.84
N LYS A 74 12.45 -0.06 2.95
CA LYS A 74 11.70 0.92 3.75
C LYS A 74 12.23 0.93 5.19
N PRO A 75 12.41 2.06 5.84
CA PRO A 75 11.97 3.42 5.48
C PRO A 75 13.01 4.25 4.71
N SER A 76 13.98 3.64 4.04
CA SER A 76 14.95 4.38 3.24
C SER A 76 14.26 5.15 2.11
N ARG A 77 14.60 6.43 1.95
CA ARG A 77 14.05 7.28 0.88
C ARG A 77 14.26 6.67 -0.50
N LYS A 78 15.39 6.01 -0.72
CA LYS A 78 15.73 5.39 -2.00
C LYS A 78 14.77 4.28 -2.40
N ALA A 79 14.19 3.56 -1.42
CA ALA A 79 13.19 2.54 -1.70
C ALA A 79 11.94 3.16 -2.35
N TYR A 80 11.48 4.28 -1.84
CA TYR A 80 10.32 5.00 -2.38
C TYR A 80 10.62 5.63 -3.73
N GLU A 81 11.79 6.22 -3.88
CA GLU A 81 12.23 6.82 -5.15
C GLU A 81 12.34 5.76 -6.25
N PHE A 82 12.88 4.60 -5.91
CA PHE A 82 12.95 3.46 -6.82
C PHE A 82 11.54 3.00 -7.24
N ALA A 83 10.63 2.92 -6.28
CA ALA A 83 9.26 2.53 -6.53
C ALA A 83 8.54 3.51 -7.47
N LEU A 84 8.73 4.80 -7.27
CA LEU A 84 8.20 5.83 -8.17
C LEU A 84 8.72 5.64 -9.59
N ARG A 85 10.01 5.33 -9.72
CA ARG A 85 10.63 5.08 -11.03
C ARG A 85 10.06 3.86 -11.73
N ILE A 86 9.92 2.75 -11.00
CA ILE A 86 9.40 1.49 -11.54
C ILE A 86 7.94 1.64 -11.99
N THR A 87 7.15 2.40 -11.25
CA THR A 87 5.74 2.62 -11.57
C THR A 87 5.54 3.78 -12.56
N ASN A 88 6.63 4.40 -12.97
CA ASN A 88 6.63 5.52 -13.92
C ASN A 88 5.81 6.71 -13.43
N GLU A 89 5.79 6.93 -12.11
CA GLU A 89 5.13 8.09 -11.50
C GLU A 89 6.18 9.12 -11.10
N THR A 90 5.96 10.36 -11.49
CA THR A 90 6.89 11.45 -11.19
C THR A 90 6.42 12.36 -10.06
N ASP A 91 5.16 12.24 -9.66
CA ASP A 91 4.56 13.11 -8.66
C ASP A 91 4.02 12.32 -7.47
N PRO A 92 4.76 12.25 -6.36
CA PRO A 92 4.31 11.51 -5.18
C PRO A 92 3.02 12.06 -4.57
N THR A 93 2.67 13.32 -4.83
CA THR A 93 1.42 13.90 -4.31
C THR A 93 0.17 13.28 -4.94
N LYS A 94 0.33 12.55 -6.05
CA LYS A 94 -0.74 11.79 -6.70
C LYS A 94 -0.84 10.35 -6.21
N CYS A 95 -0.03 9.99 -5.22
CA CYS A 95 0.07 8.63 -4.70
C CYS A 95 -0.44 8.55 -3.27
N ILE A 96 -1.17 7.48 -2.99
CA ILE A 96 -1.54 7.10 -1.64
C ILE A 96 -0.60 5.99 -1.19
N PHE A 97 0.02 6.16 -0.03
CA PHE A 97 0.88 5.15 0.59
C PHE A 97 0.19 4.61 1.83
N VAL A 98 0.09 3.29 1.93
CA VAL A 98 -0.59 2.62 3.05
C VAL A 98 0.37 1.64 3.71
N ASP A 99 0.59 1.79 5.00
CA ASP A 99 1.52 0.92 5.75
C ASP A 99 1.13 0.93 7.24
N ASP A 100 1.62 -0.04 7.99
CA ASP A 100 1.35 -0.17 9.43
C ASP A 100 2.45 0.42 10.31
N LYS A 101 3.64 0.68 9.76
CA LYS A 101 4.79 1.15 10.54
C LYS A 101 4.94 2.65 10.46
N ASN A 102 5.06 3.29 11.65
CA ASN A 102 5.15 4.74 11.73
C ASN A 102 6.36 5.30 10.97
N GLU A 103 7.51 4.63 11.00
CA GLU A 103 8.71 5.08 10.30
C GLU A 103 8.53 5.04 8.78
N ASN A 104 7.79 4.07 8.26
CA ASN A 104 7.49 3.98 6.83
C ASN A 104 6.53 5.10 6.41
N ILE A 105 5.54 5.39 7.24
CA ILE A 105 4.58 6.47 7.03
C ILE A 105 5.27 7.83 7.05
N THR A 106 6.18 8.03 8.01
CA THR A 106 6.89 9.29 8.16
C THR A 106 7.71 9.61 6.91
N THR A 107 8.45 8.64 6.39
CA THR A 107 9.24 8.83 5.17
C THR A 107 8.34 9.10 3.96
N ALA A 108 7.24 8.37 3.83
CA ALA A 108 6.30 8.58 2.73
C ALA A 108 5.73 10.01 2.75
N HIS A 109 5.32 10.47 3.92
CA HIS A 109 4.82 11.84 4.07
C HIS A 109 5.87 12.89 3.70
N GLU A 110 7.11 12.72 4.16
CA GLU A 110 8.20 13.65 3.86
C GLU A 110 8.50 13.74 2.36
N LEU A 111 8.24 12.65 1.63
CA LEU A 111 8.43 12.62 0.17
C LEU A 111 7.23 13.16 -0.61
N GLY A 112 6.12 13.45 0.05
CA GLY A 112 4.94 14.03 -0.58
C GLY A 112 3.78 13.08 -0.81
N PHE A 113 3.90 11.81 -0.45
CA PHE A 113 2.78 10.86 -0.52
C PHE A 113 1.66 11.27 0.44
N PHE A 114 0.42 10.93 0.09
CA PHE A 114 -0.66 10.91 1.07
C PHE A 114 -0.53 9.63 1.87
N ALA A 115 -0.12 9.75 3.13
CA ALA A 115 0.29 8.61 3.95
C ALA A 115 -0.81 8.19 4.90
N VAL A 116 -1.30 6.96 4.74
CA VAL A 116 -2.34 6.35 5.56
C VAL A 116 -1.73 5.27 6.44
N GLN A 117 -1.81 5.44 7.75
CA GLN A 117 -1.33 4.42 8.69
C GLN A 117 -2.47 3.49 9.10
N VAL A 118 -2.22 2.18 9.05
CA VAL A 118 -3.19 1.14 9.40
C VAL A 118 -2.76 0.47 10.69
N GLY A 119 -3.73 0.17 11.56
CA GLY A 119 -3.51 -0.61 12.76
C GLY A 119 -3.42 0.22 14.02
N LEU A 120 -3.19 -0.47 15.14
CA LEU A 120 -3.21 0.10 16.48
C LEU A 120 -1.80 0.31 17.08
N GLY A 121 -0.78 0.25 16.23
CA GLY A 121 0.60 0.48 16.66
C GLY A 121 0.91 1.95 16.94
N GLU A 122 2.18 2.24 17.16
CA GLU A 122 2.65 3.60 17.36
C GLU A 122 2.36 4.46 16.14
N VAL A 123 1.60 5.53 16.33
CA VAL A 123 1.14 6.39 15.24
C VAL A 123 2.22 7.42 14.88
N SER A 124 2.50 7.55 13.58
CA SER A 124 3.36 8.62 13.09
C SER A 124 2.69 9.97 13.34
N PRO A 125 3.45 10.96 13.88
CA PRO A 125 2.89 12.29 14.13
C PRO A 125 2.52 13.05 12.85
N VAL A 126 2.97 12.57 11.70
CA VAL A 126 2.75 13.22 10.40
C VAL A 126 1.84 12.41 9.46
N ALA A 127 1.24 11.31 9.93
CA ALA A 127 0.30 10.55 9.11
C ALA A 127 -0.86 11.46 8.65
N ASP A 128 -1.18 11.37 7.36
CA ASP A 128 -2.30 12.15 6.80
C ASP A 128 -3.64 11.58 7.22
N ALA A 129 -3.71 10.27 7.44
CA ALA A 129 -4.87 9.59 7.98
C ALA A 129 -4.43 8.34 8.74
N VAL A 130 -5.24 7.93 9.72
CA VAL A 130 -5.03 6.72 10.50
C VAL A 130 -6.34 5.92 10.51
N ILE A 131 -6.23 4.63 10.17
CA ILE A 131 -7.37 3.72 10.18
C ILE A 131 -7.03 2.48 11.00
N ALA A 132 -8.02 1.90 11.67
CA ALA A 132 -7.81 0.72 12.49
C ALA A 132 -7.55 -0.53 11.65
N GLU A 133 -8.29 -0.69 10.56
CA GLU A 133 -8.21 -1.85 9.67
C GLU A 133 -8.20 -1.39 8.21
N ILE A 134 -7.61 -2.20 7.33
CA ILE A 134 -7.52 -1.87 5.91
C ILE A 134 -8.89 -1.69 5.27
N THR A 135 -9.90 -2.39 5.74
CA THR A 135 -11.27 -2.28 5.25
C THR A 135 -11.93 -0.94 5.55
N ASP A 136 -11.31 -0.11 6.40
CA ASP A 136 -11.75 1.26 6.65
C ASP A 136 -11.27 2.25 5.57
N LEU A 137 -10.37 1.81 4.68
CA LEU A 137 -9.78 2.69 3.68
C LEU A 137 -10.81 3.41 2.81
N PRO A 138 -11.88 2.77 2.30
CA PRO A 138 -12.89 3.46 1.51
C PRO A 138 -13.59 4.61 2.25
N LYS A 139 -13.67 4.54 3.56
CA LYS A 139 -14.31 5.57 4.39
C LYS A 139 -13.58 6.90 4.37
N LEU A 140 -12.32 6.91 3.95
CA LEU A 140 -11.52 8.14 3.86
C LEU A 140 -11.92 9.03 2.67
N GLY A 141 -12.65 8.49 1.69
CA GLY A 141 -13.11 9.26 0.55
C GLY A 141 -12.01 9.72 -0.41
N LEU A 142 -10.90 8.99 -0.46
CA LEU A 142 -9.74 9.35 -1.28
C LEU A 142 -9.92 9.01 -2.76
N TYR A 143 -10.87 8.15 -3.07
CA TYR A 143 -11.21 7.71 -4.43
C TYR A 143 -12.68 7.32 -4.46
N GLN A 144 -13.23 7.24 -5.67
CA GLN A 144 -14.60 6.77 -5.85
C GLN A 144 -14.56 5.28 -6.20
N GLU A 145 -15.15 4.44 -5.35
CA GLU A 145 -15.18 3.00 -5.57
C GLU A 145 -15.84 2.64 -6.90
N LYS A 146 -15.32 1.62 -7.55
CA LYS A 146 -15.94 1.00 -8.73
C LYS A 146 -16.62 -0.30 -8.33
N PRO A 147 -17.55 -0.83 -9.16
CA PRO A 147 -18.15 -2.14 -8.91
C PRO A 147 -17.08 -3.25 -8.89
N ASP A 148 -17.30 -4.24 -8.04
CA ASP A 148 -16.54 -5.49 -8.09
C ASP A 148 -17.14 -6.35 -9.18
N THR A 149 -16.35 -6.62 -10.22
CA THR A 149 -16.81 -7.36 -11.40
C THR A 149 -16.44 -8.84 -11.38
N GLU A 150 -16.05 -9.36 -10.24
CA GLU A 150 -15.66 -10.76 -10.07
C GLU A 150 -16.83 -11.73 -10.30
#